data_165e0b7c98ff70e41e72d40b03a7fae2
#
_entry.id   165e0b7c98ff70e41e72d40b03a7fae2
#
_cell.length_a   1.000
_cell.length_b   1.000
_cell.length_c   1.000
_cell.angle_alpha   90.00
_cell.angle_beta   90.00
_cell.angle_gamma   90.00
#
_symmetry.space_group_name_H-M   'P 1'
#
loop_
_entity.id
_entity.type
_entity.pdbx_description
1 polymer ?
#
loop_
_entity_poly.entity_id
_entity_poly.type
_entity_poly.pdbx_seq_one_letter_code
_entity_poly.pdbx_strand_id
1 'polypeptide(L)'
;MLVRQSSLKQFGVCARQYYYEKILDLGGGQAGSLTVLGSVFHYAVDVYENYGYDIALAKKTFNWYWDHPELLGLKIDFYHRRTTKEGLRKRALAMLDRYHELQPWTDGKLIGTEINFTVPIGDHELTGTIDKLWYRPGQKKVEVIDFKTGSYVPEKLKYNVQFTAYCYATERPEFWDQVPNRDFADGYQEFLGWKRAGWWYHARNNKMFNAGNRAAPDYKRLRLAIEEMNNAIEANVFPLDYSGENCGWCAYADDVCGSEVDDPTVLTLQMKELK
;
A
#
# COMPACT_ATOMS: atom_id res chain seq x y z
N MET A 1 4.91 0.91 -19.62
CA MET A 1 4.66 -0.12 -18.57
C MET A 1 3.65 0.41 -17.55
N LEU A 2 2.74 -0.44 -17.04
CA LEU A 2 1.90 -0.11 -15.88
C LEU A 2 2.62 -0.50 -14.59
N VAL A 3 2.90 0.46 -13.72
CA VAL A 3 3.66 0.24 -12.47
C VAL A 3 2.75 0.45 -11.26
N ARG A 4 2.55 -0.61 -10.49
CA ARG A 4 1.90 -0.49 -9.19
C ARG A 4 2.89 0.02 -8.14
N GLN A 5 2.49 1.00 -7.32
CA GLN A 5 3.38 1.59 -6.32
C GLN A 5 3.96 0.54 -5.33
N SER A 6 3.17 -0.49 -5.00
CA SER A 6 3.64 -1.60 -4.15
C SER A 6 4.69 -2.48 -4.83
N SER A 7 4.57 -2.68 -6.14
CA SER A 7 5.55 -3.41 -6.96
C SER A 7 6.87 -2.65 -7.06
N LEU A 8 6.82 -1.34 -7.22
CA LEU A 8 8.01 -0.50 -7.19
C LEU A 8 8.73 -0.55 -5.83
N LYS A 9 7.96 -0.54 -4.74
CA LYS A 9 8.51 -0.72 -3.39
C LYS A 9 9.16 -2.09 -3.24
N GLN A 10 8.50 -3.16 -3.68
CA GLN A 10 9.02 -4.53 -3.62
C GLN A 10 10.30 -4.67 -4.44
N PHE A 11 10.31 -4.16 -5.67
CA PHE A 11 11.49 -4.16 -6.53
C PHE A 11 12.68 -3.44 -5.88
N GLY A 12 12.44 -2.28 -5.24
CA GLY A 12 13.48 -1.55 -4.52
C GLY A 12 13.99 -2.23 -3.25
N VAL A 13 13.23 -3.16 -2.66
CA VAL A 13 13.66 -3.99 -1.52
C VAL A 13 14.48 -5.16 -2.01
N CYS A 14 13.98 -5.93 -2.98
CA CYS A 14 14.66 -7.02 -3.61
C CYS A 14 14.10 -7.28 -5.02
N ALA A 15 14.87 -6.95 -6.06
CA ALA A 15 14.43 -7.15 -7.45
C ALA A 15 14.21 -8.63 -7.77
N ARG A 16 15.00 -9.55 -7.16
CA ARG A 16 14.84 -10.99 -7.31
C ARG A 16 13.52 -11.50 -6.72
N GLN A 17 13.09 -11.01 -5.57
CA GLN A 17 11.77 -11.33 -5.00
C GLN A 17 10.64 -10.86 -5.93
N TYR A 18 10.75 -9.64 -6.49
CA TYR A 18 9.81 -9.14 -7.48
C TYR A 18 9.75 -10.06 -8.72
N TYR A 19 10.91 -10.52 -9.22
CA TYR A 19 11.00 -11.43 -10.36
C TYR A 19 10.23 -12.74 -10.12
N TYR A 20 10.46 -13.38 -8.97
CA TYR A 20 9.76 -14.63 -8.63
C TYR A 20 8.26 -14.43 -8.51
N GLU A 21 7.82 -13.35 -7.87
CA GLU A 21 6.40 -13.13 -7.59
C GLU A 21 5.63 -12.57 -8.79
N LYS A 22 6.23 -11.63 -9.54
CA LYS A 22 5.50 -10.87 -10.57
C LYS A 22 5.83 -11.25 -11.99
N ILE A 23 7.02 -11.77 -12.24
CA ILE A 23 7.42 -12.18 -13.59
C ILE A 23 7.21 -13.67 -13.79
N LEU A 24 7.65 -14.49 -12.84
CA LEU A 24 7.48 -15.95 -12.89
C LEU A 24 6.13 -16.45 -12.33
N ASP A 25 5.38 -15.60 -11.65
CA ASP A 25 4.09 -15.91 -11.00
C ASP A 25 4.17 -17.17 -10.10
N LEU A 26 5.29 -17.32 -9.38
CA LEU A 26 5.51 -18.48 -8.52
C LEU A 26 4.58 -18.53 -7.29
N GLY A 27 3.67 -17.55 -7.18
CA GLY A 27 2.69 -17.45 -6.12
C GLY A 27 3.36 -17.17 -4.77
N GLY A 28 3.38 -15.95 -4.34
CA GLY A 28 3.62 -15.65 -2.92
C GLY A 28 2.48 -16.22 -2.13
N GLY A 29 2.75 -17.13 -1.22
CA GLY A 29 1.79 -17.94 -0.45
C GLY A 29 0.47 -17.28 -0.04
N GLN A 30 -0.43 -18.02 0.55
CA GLN A 30 -1.72 -17.53 1.04
C GLN A 30 -1.54 -16.28 1.90
N ALA A 31 -2.42 -15.29 1.75
CA ALA A 31 -2.39 -14.08 2.56
C ALA A 31 -2.40 -14.44 4.05
N GLY A 32 -1.35 -14.09 4.77
CA GLY A 32 -1.26 -14.35 6.20
C GLY A 32 -2.39 -13.63 6.96
N SER A 33 -2.76 -14.14 8.12
CA SER A 33 -3.84 -13.59 8.95
C SER A 33 -3.68 -12.09 9.28
N LEU A 34 -2.46 -11.56 9.29
CA LEU A 34 -2.20 -10.13 9.49
C LEU A 34 -2.50 -9.28 8.25
N THR A 35 -2.28 -9.83 7.04
CA THR A 35 -2.66 -9.17 5.79
C THR A 35 -4.17 -9.06 5.70
N VAL A 36 -4.88 -10.15 6.00
CA VAL A 36 -6.35 -10.16 6.03
C VAL A 36 -6.89 -9.17 7.06
N LEU A 37 -6.30 -9.15 8.27
CA LEU A 37 -6.67 -8.15 9.30
C LEU A 37 -6.51 -6.73 8.77
N GLY A 38 -5.42 -6.45 8.06
CA GLY A 38 -5.19 -5.16 7.42
C GLY A 38 -6.29 -4.81 6.43
N SER A 39 -6.56 -5.68 5.47
CA SER A 39 -7.57 -5.44 4.42
C SER A 39 -8.97 -5.24 5.00
N VAL A 40 -9.39 -6.08 5.96
CA VAL A 40 -10.71 -5.93 6.60
C VAL A 40 -10.78 -4.67 7.47
N PHE A 41 -9.68 -4.28 8.13
CA PHE A 41 -9.62 -3.03 8.88
C PHE A 41 -9.78 -1.80 7.97
N HIS A 42 -9.07 -1.76 6.83
CA HIS A 42 -9.19 -0.68 5.84
C HIS A 42 -10.62 -0.56 5.35
N TYR A 43 -11.26 -1.67 4.99
CA TYR A 43 -12.65 -1.68 4.55
C TYR A 43 -13.61 -1.16 5.64
N ALA A 44 -13.40 -1.54 6.89
CA ALA A 44 -14.22 -1.04 8.00
C ALA A 44 -14.01 0.47 8.25
N VAL A 45 -12.79 0.98 8.07
CA VAL A 45 -12.50 2.42 8.13
C VAL A 45 -13.12 3.16 6.95
N ASP A 46 -13.09 2.58 5.76
CA ASP A 46 -13.76 3.14 4.58
C ASP A 46 -15.28 3.33 4.84
N VAL A 47 -15.94 2.30 5.37
CA VAL A 47 -17.35 2.39 5.77
C VAL A 47 -17.57 3.46 6.85
N TYR A 48 -16.70 3.51 7.86
CA TYR A 48 -16.77 4.53 8.92
C TYR A 48 -16.74 5.96 8.36
N GLU A 49 -15.82 6.23 7.46
CA GLU A 49 -15.61 7.56 6.87
C GLU A 49 -16.77 7.99 5.94
N ASN A 50 -17.32 7.04 5.19
CA ASN A 50 -18.32 7.35 4.16
C ASN A 50 -19.76 7.31 4.67
N TYR A 51 -20.03 6.69 5.83
CA TYR A 51 -21.39 6.52 6.37
C TYR A 51 -21.57 7.22 7.71
N GLY A 52 -21.15 8.48 7.79
CA GLY A 52 -21.48 9.37 8.90
C GLY A 52 -20.71 9.10 10.19
N TYR A 53 -19.52 8.50 10.08
CA TYR A 53 -18.65 8.16 11.22
C TYR A 53 -19.32 7.18 12.22
N ASP A 54 -20.14 6.27 11.71
CA ASP A 54 -20.84 5.27 12.52
C ASP A 54 -19.89 4.13 12.90
N ILE A 55 -19.39 4.17 14.14
CA ILE A 55 -18.49 3.15 14.68
C ILE A 55 -19.18 1.79 14.86
N ALA A 56 -20.48 1.76 15.13
CA ALA A 56 -21.21 0.51 15.27
C ALA A 56 -21.34 -0.20 13.92
N LEU A 57 -21.61 0.56 12.85
CA LEU A 57 -21.63 0.06 11.49
C LEU A 57 -20.23 -0.44 11.07
N ALA A 58 -19.18 0.33 11.32
CA ALA A 58 -17.80 -0.07 11.01
C ALA A 58 -17.41 -1.39 11.69
N LYS A 59 -17.72 -1.55 12.97
CA LYS A 59 -17.47 -2.80 13.71
C LYS A 59 -18.28 -3.98 13.19
N LYS A 60 -19.55 -3.75 12.83
CA LYS A 60 -20.40 -4.77 12.20
C LYS A 60 -19.81 -5.22 10.88
N THR A 61 -19.37 -4.27 10.05
CA THR A 61 -18.70 -4.51 8.76
C THR A 61 -17.40 -5.29 8.96
N PHE A 62 -16.56 -4.86 9.91
CA PHE A 62 -15.35 -5.60 10.24
C PHE A 62 -15.64 -7.06 10.60
N ASN A 63 -16.57 -7.31 11.52
CA ASN A 63 -16.91 -8.67 11.94
C ASN A 63 -17.42 -9.53 10.79
N TRP A 64 -18.26 -8.96 9.93
CA TRP A 64 -18.78 -9.66 8.77
C TRP A 64 -17.66 -10.12 7.82
N TYR A 65 -16.79 -9.22 7.36
CA TYR A 65 -15.69 -9.57 6.45
C TYR A 65 -14.57 -10.35 7.13
N TRP A 66 -14.42 -10.24 8.45
CA TRP A 66 -13.49 -11.07 9.22
C TRP A 66 -13.94 -12.54 9.25
N ASP A 67 -15.23 -12.78 9.24
CA ASP A 67 -15.80 -14.13 9.16
C ASP A 67 -15.95 -14.63 7.72
N HIS A 68 -16.03 -13.72 6.74
CA HIS A 68 -16.21 -13.98 5.31
C HIS A 68 -15.17 -13.31 4.43
N PRO A 69 -13.87 -13.54 4.66
CA PRO A 69 -12.81 -12.85 3.95
C PRO A 69 -12.72 -13.20 2.47
N GLU A 70 -13.27 -14.34 2.07
CA GLU A 70 -13.43 -14.76 0.67
C GLU A 70 -14.24 -13.74 -0.15
N LEU A 71 -15.13 -12.97 0.48
CA LEU A 71 -15.88 -11.89 -0.17
C LEU A 71 -14.98 -10.71 -0.59
N LEU A 72 -13.80 -10.59 0.00
CA LEU A 72 -12.75 -9.63 -0.41
C LEU A 72 -11.70 -10.30 -1.32
N GLY A 73 -11.97 -11.50 -1.84
CA GLY A 73 -11.02 -12.25 -2.66
C GLY A 73 -9.80 -12.77 -1.89
N LEU A 74 -9.86 -12.79 -0.56
CA LEU A 74 -8.75 -13.20 0.29
C LEU A 74 -8.88 -14.69 0.65
N LYS A 75 -7.86 -15.48 0.30
CA LYS A 75 -7.71 -16.84 0.81
C LYS A 75 -6.92 -16.79 2.11
N ILE A 76 -7.45 -17.42 3.18
CA ILE A 76 -6.87 -17.31 4.51
C ILE A 76 -6.30 -18.63 4.96
N ASP A 77 -5.06 -18.55 5.46
CA ASP A 77 -4.63 -19.41 6.55
C ASP A 77 -4.63 -18.62 7.85
N PHE A 78 -5.51 -18.97 8.80
CA PHE A 78 -5.56 -18.33 10.12
C PHE A 78 -4.40 -18.75 11.03
N TYR A 79 -3.38 -19.40 10.50
CA TYR A 79 -2.23 -19.77 11.29
C TYR A 79 -1.44 -18.53 11.71
N HIS A 80 -1.43 -18.28 13.00
CA HIS A 80 -0.58 -17.26 13.61
C HIS A 80 0.05 -17.81 14.89
N ARG A 81 1.39 -17.84 14.94
CA ARG A 81 2.16 -18.47 16.06
C ARG A 81 1.90 -17.85 17.43
N ARG A 82 1.40 -16.61 17.51
CA ARG A 82 1.34 -15.82 18.76
C ARG A 82 -0.05 -15.37 19.16
N THR A 83 -1.09 -15.65 18.36
CA THR A 83 -2.45 -15.20 18.66
C THR A 83 -3.48 -16.04 17.90
N THR A 84 -4.72 -16.00 18.38
CA THR A 84 -5.85 -16.69 17.76
C THR A 84 -6.60 -15.77 16.80
N LYS A 85 -7.49 -16.33 15.95
CA LYS A 85 -8.43 -15.57 15.12
C LYS A 85 -9.21 -14.55 15.97
N GLU A 86 -9.71 -14.98 17.12
CA GLU A 86 -10.46 -14.11 18.05
C GLU A 86 -9.57 -13.04 18.70
N GLY A 87 -8.32 -13.34 19.04
CA GLY A 87 -7.36 -12.36 19.53
C GLY A 87 -7.05 -11.26 18.52
N LEU A 88 -6.98 -11.62 17.24
CA LEU A 88 -6.82 -10.65 16.14
C LEU A 88 -8.07 -9.79 15.96
N ARG A 89 -9.28 -10.41 16.03
CA ARG A 89 -10.57 -9.70 16.01
C ARG A 89 -10.64 -8.63 17.10
N LYS A 90 -10.41 -9.02 18.35
CA LYS A 90 -10.43 -8.08 19.49
C LYS A 90 -9.45 -6.92 19.30
N ARG A 91 -8.27 -7.21 18.78
CA ARG A 91 -7.27 -6.18 18.48
C ARG A 91 -7.76 -5.19 17.44
N ALA A 92 -8.37 -5.67 16.35
CA ALA A 92 -8.87 -4.80 15.27
C ALA A 92 -10.06 -3.94 15.74
N LEU A 93 -10.99 -4.50 16.49
CA LEU A 93 -12.10 -3.75 17.06
C LEU A 93 -11.61 -2.64 18.01
N ALA A 94 -10.60 -2.93 18.85
CA ALA A 94 -9.98 -1.91 19.68
C ALA A 94 -9.20 -0.85 18.88
N MET A 95 -8.66 -1.18 17.70
CA MET A 95 -8.07 -0.19 16.79
C MET A 95 -9.14 0.72 16.19
N LEU A 96 -10.31 0.19 15.83
CA LEU A 96 -11.46 0.99 15.35
C LEU A 96 -11.98 1.93 16.43
N ASP A 97 -12.11 1.46 17.69
CA ASP A 97 -12.52 2.32 18.82
C ASP A 97 -11.57 3.51 18.98
N ARG A 98 -10.25 3.23 19.02
CA ARG A 98 -9.25 4.29 19.14
C ARG A 98 -9.23 5.24 17.97
N TYR A 99 -9.48 4.75 16.75
CA TYR A 99 -9.60 5.59 15.57
C TYR A 99 -10.79 6.55 15.70
N HIS A 100 -11.93 6.05 16.15
CA HIS A 100 -13.12 6.85 16.41
C HIS A 100 -12.89 7.90 17.50
N GLU A 101 -12.27 7.52 18.64
CA GLU A 101 -12.00 8.43 19.75
C GLU A 101 -11.03 9.56 19.37
N LEU A 102 -10.01 9.26 18.58
CA LEU A 102 -8.98 10.23 18.22
C LEU A 102 -9.48 11.29 17.26
N GLN A 103 -10.38 10.93 16.35
CA GLN A 103 -10.81 11.77 15.22
C GLN A 103 -9.69 12.72 14.73
N PRO A 104 -8.57 12.17 14.24
CA PRO A 104 -7.32 12.92 14.12
C PRO A 104 -7.35 14.02 13.03
N TRP A 105 -8.50 14.19 12.36
CA TRP A 105 -8.68 15.08 11.22
C TRP A 105 -9.85 16.04 11.41
N THR A 106 -9.76 16.92 12.42
CA THR A 106 -10.86 17.83 12.76
C THR A 106 -10.87 19.14 11.98
N ASP A 107 -9.75 19.53 11.36
CA ASP A 107 -9.57 20.86 10.74
C ASP A 107 -9.51 20.82 9.19
N GLY A 108 -10.13 19.83 8.58
CA GLY A 108 -10.17 19.66 7.13
C GLY A 108 -11.43 18.93 6.69
N LYS A 109 -11.41 18.45 5.43
CA LYS A 109 -12.52 17.69 4.85
C LYS A 109 -12.02 16.45 4.13
N LEU A 110 -12.83 15.40 4.17
CA LEU A 110 -12.61 14.17 3.44
C LEU A 110 -12.87 14.40 1.95
N ILE A 111 -11.90 14.02 1.11
CA ILE A 111 -12.07 13.93 -0.33
C ILE A 111 -12.58 12.54 -0.70
N GLY A 112 -12.01 11.49 -0.09
CA GLY A 112 -12.44 10.11 -0.27
C GLY A 112 -11.50 9.12 0.41
N THR A 113 -11.94 7.86 0.42
CA THR A 113 -11.21 6.69 0.92
C THR A 113 -11.09 5.64 -0.15
N GLU A 114 -10.10 4.73 -0.03
CA GLU A 114 -9.85 3.63 -0.98
C GLU A 114 -9.87 4.07 -2.45
N ILE A 115 -9.29 5.26 -2.74
CA ILE A 115 -9.29 5.84 -4.08
C ILE A 115 -8.28 5.12 -4.96
N ASN A 116 -8.79 4.34 -5.90
CA ASN A 116 -7.97 3.74 -6.94
C ASN A 116 -7.58 4.79 -7.97
N PHE A 117 -6.33 4.76 -8.43
CA PHE A 117 -5.87 5.68 -9.45
C PHE A 117 -4.93 5.01 -10.46
N THR A 118 -4.94 5.55 -11.66
CA THR A 118 -3.92 5.32 -12.70
C THR A 118 -3.62 6.66 -13.37
N VAL A 119 -2.37 7.09 -13.32
CA VAL A 119 -1.93 8.39 -13.84
C VAL A 119 -0.65 8.24 -14.67
N PRO A 120 -0.43 9.10 -15.67
CA PRO A 120 0.79 9.07 -16.47
C PRO A 120 2.01 9.52 -15.65
N ILE A 121 3.15 8.89 -15.90
CA ILE A 121 4.46 9.26 -15.35
C ILE A 121 5.59 8.97 -16.37
N GLY A 122 6.05 10.00 -17.07
CA GLY A 122 6.91 9.81 -18.25
C GLY A 122 6.20 8.96 -19.31
N ASP A 123 6.88 7.96 -19.84
CA ASP A 123 6.35 7.00 -20.83
C ASP A 123 5.63 5.79 -20.18
N HIS A 124 5.31 5.90 -18.90
CA HIS A 124 4.70 4.83 -18.09
C HIS A 124 3.39 5.29 -17.44
N GLU A 125 2.69 4.35 -16.82
CA GLU A 125 1.52 4.60 -15.99
C GLU A 125 1.81 4.14 -14.56
N LEU A 126 1.45 4.98 -13.59
CA LEU A 126 1.54 4.69 -12.18
C LEU A 126 0.15 4.41 -11.61
N THR A 127 -0.04 3.25 -10.99
CA THR A 127 -1.30 2.86 -10.36
C THR A 127 -1.13 2.58 -8.88
N GLY A 128 -2.22 2.74 -8.14
CA GLY A 128 -2.27 2.46 -6.71
C GLY A 128 -3.64 2.71 -6.11
N THR A 129 -3.73 2.56 -4.80
CA THR A 129 -4.92 2.88 -4.01
C THR A 129 -4.51 3.76 -2.85
N ILE A 130 -5.16 4.91 -2.68
CA ILE A 130 -4.96 5.80 -1.55
C ILE A 130 -5.99 5.45 -0.49
N ASP A 131 -5.54 5.05 0.71
CA ASP A 131 -6.44 4.61 1.77
C ASP A 131 -7.38 5.76 2.21
N LYS A 132 -6.84 6.99 2.36
CA LYS A 132 -7.63 8.18 2.66
C LYS A 132 -6.99 9.43 2.08
N LEU A 133 -7.80 10.26 1.43
CA LEU A 133 -7.41 11.56 0.91
C LEU A 133 -8.18 12.66 1.65
N TRP A 134 -7.42 13.63 2.17
CA TRP A 134 -7.91 14.69 3.03
C TRP A 134 -7.39 16.06 2.56
N TYR A 135 -8.13 17.14 2.78
CA TYR A 135 -7.61 18.45 2.49
C TYR A 135 -7.86 19.46 3.62
N ARG A 136 -6.94 20.41 3.74
CA ARG A 136 -6.97 21.49 4.73
C ARG A 136 -7.01 22.82 4.00
N PRO A 137 -8.20 23.43 3.82
CA PRO A 137 -8.34 24.67 3.05
C PRO A 137 -7.54 25.83 3.66
N GLY A 138 -7.54 25.99 4.98
CA GLY A 138 -6.78 27.04 5.67
C GLY A 138 -5.27 26.92 5.50
N GLN A 139 -4.73 25.74 5.18
CA GLN A 139 -3.30 25.50 4.95
C GLN A 139 -2.95 25.35 3.47
N LYS A 140 -3.94 25.34 2.57
CA LYS A 140 -3.81 24.99 1.15
C LYS A 140 -3.00 23.70 0.98
N LYS A 141 -3.50 22.62 1.58
CA LYS A 141 -2.78 21.35 1.69
C LYS A 141 -3.70 20.17 1.39
N VAL A 142 -3.23 19.27 0.55
CA VAL A 142 -3.81 17.95 0.32
C VAL A 142 -2.94 16.91 1.01
N GLU A 143 -3.54 16.04 1.80
CA GLU A 143 -2.86 15.04 2.61
C GLU A 143 -3.31 13.64 2.21
N VAL A 144 -2.33 12.80 1.90
CA VAL A 144 -2.53 11.38 1.66
C VAL A 144 -2.22 10.62 2.95
N ILE A 145 -3.17 9.84 3.41
CA ILE A 145 -3.06 9.08 4.65
C ILE A 145 -3.06 7.59 4.30
N ASP A 146 -2.12 6.86 4.87
CA ASP A 146 -1.97 5.43 4.70
C ASP A 146 -2.12 4.76 6.06
N PHE A 147 -3.03 3.79 6.15
CA PHE A 147 -3.34 3.06 7.38
C PHE A 147 -2.45 1.84 7.53
N LYS A 148 -1.91 1.63 8.72
CA LYS A 148 -1.08 0.47 9.02
C LYS A 148 -1.50 -0.20 10.33
N THR A 149 -1.84 -1.48 10.22
CA THR A 149 -2.25 -2.35 11.33
C THR A 149 -1.10 -3.20 11.87
N GLY A 150 0.05 -3.22 11.19
CA GLY A 150 1.26 -3.93 11.62
C GLY A 150 1.90 -3.32 12.86
N SER A 151 2.99 -3.93 13.34
CA SER A 151 3.77 -3.43 14.49
C SER A 151 4.94 -2.53 14.09
N TYR A 152 5.35 -2.59 12.83
CA TYR A 152 6.50 -1.88 12.32
C TYR A 152 6.15 -0.41 12.02
N VAL A 153 7.00 0.50 12.48
CA VAL A 153 6.97 1.93 12.11
C VAL A 153 8.33 2.26 11.49
N PRO A 154 8.38 2.66 10.23
CA PRO A 154 9.65 2.97 9.59
C PRO A 154 10.27 4.24 10.15
N GLU A 155 11.58 4.22 10.37
CA GLU A 155 12.33 5.36 10.89
C GLU A 155 12.40 6.55 9.92
N LYS A 156 12.37 6.28 8.62
CA LYS A 156 12.62 7.28 7.56
C LYS A 156 11.45 7.40 6.58
N LEU A 157 10.27 7.79 7.08
CA LEU A 157 9.08 8.02 6.24
C LEU A 157 9.28 9.08 5.15
N LYS A 158 10.20 10.03 5.36
CA LYS A 158 10.51 11.09 4.38
C LYS A 158 10.88 10.54 3.00
N TYR A 159 11.48 9.35 2.92
CA TYR A 159 11.92 8.75 1.66
C TYR A 159 11.01 7.61 1.18
N ASN A 160 9.88 7.43 1.83
CA ASN A 160 8.95 6.36 1.48
C ASN A 160 8.34 6.62 0.09
N VAL A 161 8.58 5.69 -0.84
CA VAL A 161 8.14 5.77 -2.24
C VAL A 161 6.62 5.78 -2.39
N GLN A 162 5.89 5.10 -1.50
CA GLN A 162 4.44 5.04 -1.51
C GLN A 162 3.81 6.42 -1.37
N PHE A 163 4.26 7.22 -0.39
CA PHE A 163 3.78 8.59 -0.23
C PHE A 163 4.20 9.50 -1.39
N THR A 164 5.37 9.25 -1.98
CA THR A 164 5.78 9.99 -3.16
C THR A 164 4.89 9.70 -4.36
N ALA A 165 4.54 8.42 -4.57
CA ALA A 165 3.63 7.99 -5.62
C ALA A 165 2.22 8.60 -5.44
N TYR A 166 1.68 8.54 -4.22
CA TYR A 166 0.36 9.09 -3.90
C TYR A 166 0.30 10.61 -4.05
N CYS A 167 1.29 11.32 -3.51
CA CYS A 167 1.38 12.77 -3.68
C CYS A 167 1.54 13.17 -5.15
N TYR A 168 2.36 12.45 -5.92
CA TYR A 168 2.48 12.66 -7.35
C TYR A 168 1.14 12.50 -8.07
N ALA A 169 0.44 11.40 -7.80
CA ALA A 169 -0.86 11.13 -8.42
C ALA A 169 -1.84 12.28 -8.20
N THR A 170 -1.96 12.79 -6.97
CA THR A 170 -2.89 13.88 -6.64
C THR A 170 -2.55 15.23 -7.28
N GLU A 171 -1.39 15.37 -7.92
CA GLU A 171 -1.04 16.55 -8.74
C GLU A 171 -1.44 16.39 -10.21
N ARG A 172 -1.91 15.22 -10.62
CA ARG A 172 -2.30 14.94 -12.01
C ARG A 172 -3.79 15.17 -12.20
N PRO A 173 -4.21 15.84 -13.28
CA PRO A 173 -5.64 15.99 -13.61
C PRO A 173 -6.34 14.64 -13.70
N GLU A 174 -5.70 13.64 -14.33
CA GLU A 174 -6.24 12.30 -14.55
C GLU A 174 -6.58 11.55 -13.25
N PHE A 175 -5.95 11.92 -12.13
CA PHE A 175 -6.30 11.41 -10.81
C PHE A 175 -7.71 11.83 -10.40
N TRP A 176 -8.04 13.10 -10.61
CA TRP A 176 -9.29 13.68 -10.15
C TRP A 176 -10.51 13.16 -10.91
N ASP A 177 -10.33 12.73 -12.17
CA ASP A 177 -11.36 12.04 -12.94
C ASP A 177 -11.79 10.70 -12.32
N GLN A 178 -10.92 10.11 -11.49
CA GLN A 178 -11.12 8.83 -10.81
C GLN A 178 -11.62 8.99 -9.36
N VAL A 179 -11.69 10.22 -8.83
CA VAL A 179 -12.24 10.49 -7.49
C VAL A 179 -13.76 10.27 -7.50
N PRO A 180 -14.31 9.41 -6.62
CA PRO A 180 -15.74 9.10 -6.62
C PRO A 180 -16.63 10.31 -6.32
N ASN A 181 -16.16 11.21 -5.45
CA ASN A 181 -16.89 12.42 -5.08
C ASN A 181 -16.75 13.48 -6.18
N ARG A 182 -17.83 13.67 -6.95
CA ARG A 182 -17.86 14.56 -8.12
C ARG A 182 -17.63 16.02 -7.78
N ASP A 183 -18.03 16.49 -6.61
CA ASP A 183 -17.80 17.88 -6.19
C ASP A 183 -16.31 18.21 -6.14
N PHE A 184 -15.48 17.23 -5.73
CA PHE A 184 -14.02 17.37 -5.76
C PHE A 184 -13.42 17.09 -7.13
N ALA A 185 -13.96 16.11 -7.86
CA ALA A 185 -13.50 15.79 -9.22
C ALA A 185 -13.68 16.99 -10.17
N ASP A 186 -14.81 17.63 -10.13
CA ASP A 186 -15.14 18.77 -11.02
C ASP A 186 -14.44 20.07 -10.56
N GLY A 187 -14.16 20.20 -9.26
CA GLY A 187 -13.50 21.37 -8.66
C GLY A 187 -11.97 21.23 -8.47
N TYR A 188 -11.32 20.22 -9.04
CA TYR A 188 -9.93 19.88 -8.75
C TYR A 188 -8.91 21.01 -9.02
N GLN A 189 -9.22 21.94 -9.91
CA GLN A 189 -8.36 23.09 -10.22
C GLN A 189 -8.01 23.90 -8.98
N GLU A 190 -8.91 23.93 -7.97
CA GLU A 190 -8.64 24.58 -6.70
C GLU A 190 -7.44 23.97 -5.99
N PHE A 191 -7.22 22.66 -6.15
CA PHE A 191 -6.12 21.94 -5.47
C PHE A 191 -4.79 21.99 -6.22
N LEU A 192 -4.77 22.48 -7.47
CA LEU A 192 -3.52 22.63 -8.21
C LEU A 192 -2.62 23.66 -7.52
N GLY A 193 -1.35 23.29 -7.34
CA GLY A 193 -0.37 24.13 -6.63
C GLY A 193 -0.48 24.09 -5.10
N TRP A 194 -1.45 23.39 -4.50
CA TRP A 194 -1.48 23.17 -3.07
C TRP A 194 -0.35 22.21 -2.64
N LYS A 195 0.11 22.35 -1.40
CA LYS A 195 1.13 21.43 -0.85
C LYS A 195 0.60 20.01 -0.77
N ARG A 196 1.46 19.05 -1.04
CA ARG A 196 1.20 17.61 -0.90
C ARG A 196 1.99 17.05 0.27
N ALA A 197 1.33 16.32 1.18
CA ALA A 197 1.99 15.67 2.31
C ALA A 197 1.46 14.27 2.54
N GLY A 198 2.34 13.42 3.07
CA GLY A 198 2.01 12.06 3.47
C GLY A 198 1.91 11.90 4.98
N TRP A 199 0.99 11.06 5.41
CA TRP A 199 0.82 10.66 6.78
C TRP A 199 0.67 9.14 6.89
N TRP A 200 1.36 8.56 7.87
CA TRP A 200 1.23 7.18 8.25
C TRP A 200 0.41 7.11 9.55
N TYR A 201 -0.80 6.58 9.47
CA TYR A 201 -1.58 6.28 10.67
C TYR A 201 -1.29 4.86 11.13
N HIS A 202 -0.69 4.74 12.30
CA HIS A 202 -0.38 3.46 12.92
C HIS A 202 -1.50 3.06 13.88
N ALA A 203 -2.41 2.21 13.42
CA ALA A 203 -3.65 1.86 14.13
C ALA A 203 -3.41 1.20 15.49
N ARG A 204 -2.36 0.38 15.64
CA ARG A 204 -2.03 -0.27 16.91
C ARG A 204 -1.70 0.71 18.03
N ASN A 205 -0.96 1.76 17.71
CA ASN A 205 -0.48 2.73 18.69
C ASN A 205 -1.33 4.00 18.72
N ASN A 206 -2.32 4.08 17.84
CA ASN A 206 -3.16 5.27 17.63
C ASN A 206 -2.31 6.54 17.43
N LYS A 207 -1.32 6.46 16.53
CA LYS A 207 -0.36 7.55 16.30
C LYS A 207 -0.26 7.91 14.83
N MET A 208 -0.16 9.21 14.59
CA MET A 208 0.15 9.78 13.28
C MET A 208 1.65 10.06 13.16
N PHE A 209 2.24 9.61 12.06
CA PHE A 209 3.62 9.89 11.72
C PHE A 209 3.67 10.69 10.42
N ASN A 210 4.30 11.84 10.47
CA ASN A 210 4.42 12.72 9.31
C ASN A 210 5.48 12.17 8.34
N ALA A 211 5.08 11.85 7.12
CA ALA A 211 5.99 11.44 6.05
C ALA A 211 6.60 12.64 5.30
N GLY A 212 6.20 13.85 5.65
CA GLY A 212 6.68 15.09 5.06
C GLY A 212 5.97 15.50 3.77
N ASN A 213 6.28 16.71 3.33
CA ASN A 213 5.81 17.21 2.05
C ASN A 213 6.58 16.53 0.89
N ARG A 214 5.95 16.51 -0.28
CA ARG A 214 6.56 16.08 -1.54
C ARG A 214 6.61 17.23 -2.52
N ALA A 215 7.66 17.24 -3.34
CA ALA A 215 7.92 18.29 -4.31
C ALA A 215 8.61 17.71 -5.56
N ALA A 216 8.85 18.55 -6.56
CA ALA A 216 9.44 18.16 -7.85
C ALA A 216 10.71 17.27 -7.76
N PRO A 217 11.66 17.47 -6.83
CA PRO A 217 12.80 16.56 -6.69
C PRO A 217 12.41 15.14 -6.28
N ASP A 218 11.35 14.99 -5.46
CA ASP A 218 10.84 13.67 -5.04
C ASP A 218 10.21 12.94 -6.23
N TYR A 219 9.44 13.68 -7.04
CA TYR A 219 8.79 13.15 -8.24
C TYR A 219 9.79 12.78 -9.33
N LYS A 220 10.89 13.53 -9.46
CA LYS A 220 11.99 13.16 -10.34
C LYS A 220 12.61 11.82 -9.93
N ARG A 221 12.86 11.62 -8.63
CA ARG A 221 13.37 10.34 -8.12
C ARG A 221 12.40 9.18 -8.36
N LEU A 222 11.09 9.42 -8.16
CA LEU A 222 10.05 8.41 -8.44
C LEU A 222 10.09 7.98 -9.91
N ARG A 223 10.15 8.95 -10.86
CA ARG A 223 10.25 8.64 -12.28
C ARG A 223 11.49 7.85 -12.61
N LEU A 224 12.66 8.27 -12.11
CA LEU A 224 13.91 7.54 -12.33
C LEU A 224 13.84 6.10 -11.80
N ALA A 225 13.27 5.88 -10.62
CA ALA A 225 13.10 4.55 -10.06
C ALA A 225 12.18 3.65 -10.93
N ILE A 226 11.15 4.24 -11.55
CA ILE A 226 10.29 3.52 -12.51
C ILE A 226 11.05 3.19 -13.80
N GLU A 227 11.82 4.12 -14.33
CA GLU A 227 12.67 3.92 -15.50
C GLU A 227 13.72 2.82 -15.25
N GLU A 228 14.40 2.84 -14.09
CA GLU A 228 15.35 1.81 -13.68
C GLU A 228 14.71 0.43 -13.55
N MET A 229 13.53 0.36 -12.95
CA MET A 229 12.76 -0.89 -12.86
C MET A 229 12.38 -1.41 -14.25
N ASN A 230 11.90 -0.54 -15.16
CA ASN A 230 11.57 -0.93 -16.53
C ASN A 230 12.80 -1.45 -17.28
N ASN A 231 13.91 -0.75 -17.19
CA ASN A 231 15.16 -1.16 -17.84
C ASN A 231 15.65 -2.53 -17.33
N ALA A 232 15.52 -2.78 -16.03
CA ALA A 232 15.89 -4.07 -15.45
C ALA A 232 14.98 -5.21 -15.94
N ILE A 233 13.67 -4.95 -16.07
CA ILE A 233 12.70 -5.90 -16.62
C ILE A 233 13.02 -6.20 -18.10
N GLU A 234 13.25 -5.18 -18.93
CA GLU A 234 13.58 -5.34 -20.35
C GLU A 234 14.91 -6.07 -20.56
N ALA A 235 15.90 -5.80 -19.71
CA ALA A 235 17.20 -6.49 -19.73
C ALA A 235 17.16 -7.89 -19.08
N ASN A 236 16.04 -8.28 -18.45
CA ASN A 236 15.90 -9.49 -17.64
C ASN A 236 16.98 -9.62 -16.54
N VAL A 237 17.23 -8.48 -15.83
CA VAL A 237 18.26 -8.40 -14.78
C VAL A 237 17.60 -8.08 -13.44
N PHE A 238 17.64 -9.01 -12.53
CA PHE A 238 17.00 -8.91 -11.20
C PHE A 238 18.00 -9.25 -10.09
N PRO A 239 18.76 -8.24 -9.60
CA PRO A 239 19.77 -8.48 -8.58
C PRO A 239 19.15 -8.93 -7.24
N LEU A 240 19.94 -9.71 -6.51
CA LEU A 240 19.64 -10.11 -5.14
C LEU A 240 19.74 -8.91 -4.18
N ASP A 241 19.02 -8.98 -3.06
CA ASP A 241 19.31 -8.14 -1.90
C ASP A 241 20.56 -8.67 -1.18
N TYR A 242 21.71 -8.07 -1.49
CA TYR A 242 22.99 -8.49 -0.89
C TYR A 242 23.12 -8.17 0.60
N SER A 243 22.23 -7.34 1.16
CA SER A 243 22.24 -7.09 2.60
C SER A 243 21.70 -8.29 3.40
N GLY A 244 20.84 -9.11 2.78
CA GLY A 244 20.17 -10.22 3.42
C GLY A 244 19.13 -9.82 4.48
N GLU A 245 18.95 -8.52 4.73
CA GLU A 245 18.05 -8.03 5.78
C GLU A 245 16.58 -8.43 5.57
N ASN A 246 16.18 -8.60 4.30
CA ASN A 246 14.83 -8.98 3.93
C ASN A 246 14.63 -10.48 3.73
N CYS A 247 15.72 -11.28 3.67
CA CYS A 247 15.64 -12.71 3.40
C CYS A 247 14.85 -13.47 4.47
N GLY A 248 14.99 -13.10 5.74
CA GLY A 248 14.26 -13.74 6.86
C GLY A 248 12.71 -13.60 6.81
N TRP A 249 12.19 -12.77 5.90
CA TRP A 249 10.75 -12.56 5.67
C TRP A 249 10.33 -12.94 4.24
N CYS A 250 11.27 -13.35 3.40
CA CYS A 250 11.03 -13.68 2.01
C CYS A 250 10.55 -15.13 1.88
N ALA A 251 9.42 -15.33 1.20
CA ALA A 251 8.85 -16.65 0.97
C ALA A 251 9.73 -17.54 0.05
N TYR A 252 10.69 -16.93 -0.65
CA TYR A 252 11.54 -17.60 -1.65
C TYR A 252 12.96 -17.83 -1.19
N ALA A 253 13.33 -17.38 0.04
CA ALA A 253 14.73 -17.36 0.47
C ALA A 253 15.35 -18.75 0.57
N ASP A 254 14.63 -19.70 1.18
CA ASP A 254 15.14 -21.04 1.48
C ASP A 254 14.93 -22.03 0.32
N ASP A 255 13.88 -21.82 -0.49
CA ASP A 255 13.51 -22.77 -1.56
C ASP A 255 14.12 -22.37 -2.91
N VAL A 256 13.59 -21.30 -3.52
CA VAL A 256 13.92 -20.93 -4.90
C VAL A 256 15.23 -20.16 -4.95
N CYS A 257 15.38 -19.13 -4.10
CA CYS A 257 16.53 -18.26 -4.11
C CYS A 257 17.80 -18.97 -3.62
N GLY A 258 17.69 -19.84 -2.61
CA GLY A 258 18.79 -20.67 -2.12
C GLY A 258 19.28 -21.65 -3.18
N SER A 259 18.38 -22.34 -3.88
CA SER A 259 18.75 -23.29 -4.93
C SER A 259 19.39 -22.64 -6.16
N GLU A 260 19.01 -21.39 -6.51
CA GLU A 260 19.66 -20.65 -7.60
C GLU A 260 21.12 -20.28 -7.29
N VAL A 261 21.42 -20.01 -6.02
CA VAL A 261 22.78 -19.66 -5.60
C VAL A 261 23.70 -20.87 -5.74
N ASP A 262 23.17 -22.07 -5.48
CA ASP A 262 23.93 -23.31 -5.57
C ASP A 262 24.00 -23.88 -7.01
N ASP A 263 22.94 -23.71 -7.81
CA ASP A 263 22.92 -24.16 -9.22
C ASP A 263 21.98 -23.28 -10.08
N PRO A 264 22.49 -22.29 -10.80
CA PRO A 264 21.70 -21.42 -11.67
C PRO A 264 20.99 -22.15 -12.84
N THR A 265 21.32 -23.44 -13.11
CA THR A 265 20.64 -24.23 -14.15
C THR A 265 19.30 -24.81 -13.68
N VAL A 266 19.08 -24.93 -12.38
CA VAL A 266 17.83 -25.50 -11.78
C VAL A 266 16.62 -24.68 -12.15
N LEU A 267 16.71 -23.36 -12.16
CA LEU A 267 15.61 -22.48 -12.55
C LEU A 267 15.19 -22.66 -14.01
N THR A 268 16.18 -22.90 -14.90
CA THR A 268 15.95 -23.13 -16.32
C THR A 268 15.19 -24.41 -16.57
N LEU A 269 15.33 -25.41 -15.70
CA LEU A 269 14.63 -26.70 -15.79
C LEU A 269 13.21 -26.58 -15.23
N GLN A 270 13.01 -25.92 -14.09
CA GLN A 270 11.69 -25.70 -13.49
C GLN A 270 10.80 -24.84 -14.40
N MET A 271 11.35 -23.83 -15.08
CA MET A 271 10.62 -23.04 -16.06
C MET A 271 10.17 -23.82 -17.30
N LYS A 272 10.81 -24.92 -17.64
CA LYS A 272 10.41 -25.80 -18.77
C LYS A 272 9.28 -26.75 -18.40
N GLU A 273 9.14 -27.10 -17.12
CA GLU A 273 8.07 -27.96 -16.62
C GLU A 273 6.76 -27.22 -16.31
N LEU A 274 6.81 -25.89 -16.19
CA LEU A 274 5.62 -25.03 -15.94
C LEU A 274 5.01 -24.44 -17.22
N LYS A 275 5.53 -24.74 -18.40
CA LYS A 275 4.99 -24.43 -19.73
C LYS A 275 4.37 -25.66 -20.36
#